data_1fa2b91de20ede67bd7d72b85a8a89f8
#
_entry.id   1fa2b91de20ede67bd7d72b85a8a89f8
#
_cell.length_a   1.000
_cell.length_b   1.000
_cell.length_c   1.000
_cell.angle_alpha   90.00
_cell.angle_beta   90.00
_cell.angle_gamma   90.00
#
_symmetry.space_group_name_H-M   'P 1'
#
loop_
_entity.id
_entity.type
_entity.pdbx_description
1 polymer ?
#
loop_
_entity_poly.entity_id
_entity_poly.type
_entity_poly.pdbx_seq_one_letter_code
_entity_poly.pdbx_strand_id
1 'polypeptide(L)'
;LLISYILISVIGNMVARTTSTGMAMGLVLLLFRSNTIGFRIRKEMVQTMATFSLLLVVFSVAGVTLYNTSEYFREQLMFAFEGFFNFFNKGEFTTGSTEVLQTMWRWPEDDKTWIIGSGWYGGFVYSTDIGYCRLILYSGLIGFVTFALSFVYYAYYFARKYPRYVWLFASFLAMTFLVWIKVSTDTLMIYAFFFWFTAEESDHINGIFPEATAELCE
;
A
#
# COMPACT_ATOMS: atom_id res chain seq x y z
N LEU A 1 11.34 -15.54 -1.80
CA LEU A 1 10.89 -14.30 -1.15
C LEU A 1 11.70 -13.11 -1.65
N LEU A 2 13.06 -13.11 -1.61
CA LEU A 2 13.89 -12.00 -2.11
C LEU A 2 13.73 -11.78 -3.63
N ILE A 3 13.74 -12.83 -4.43
CA ILE A 3 13.51 -12.74 -5.88
C ILE A 3 12.14 -12.14 -6.16
N SER A 4 11.12 -12.61 -5.47
CA SER A 4 9.75 -12.05 -5.61
C SER A 4 9.71 -10.57 -5.24
N TYR A 5 10.41 -10.17 -4.18
CA TYR A 5 10.49 -8.76 -3.77
C TYR A 5 11.14 -7.90 -4.87
N ILE A 6 12.25 -8.34 -5.45
CA ILE A 6 12.94 -7.62 -6.53
C ILE A 6 12.07 -7.55 -7.79
N LEU A 7 11.42 -8.67 -8.17
CA LEU A 7 10.53 -8.69 -9.34
C LEU A 7 9.34 -7.74 -9.14
N ILE A 8 8.69 -7.76 -7.98
CA ILE A 8 7.60 -6.83 -7.65
C ILE A 8 8.11 -5.40 -7.66
N SER A 9 9.32 -5.14 -7.15
CA SER A 9 9.93 -3.81 -7.14
C SER A 9 10.11 -3.26 -8.55
N VAL A 10 10.61 -4.05 -9.47
CA VAL A 10 10.88 -3.59 -10.84
C VAL A 10 9.57 -3.55 -11.65
N ILE A 11 8.90 -4.69 -11.79
CA ILE A 11 7.71 -4.81 -12.64
C ILE A 11 6.56 -3.97 -12.08
N GLY A 12 6.35 -3.99 -10.77
CA GLY A 12 5.30 -3.22 -10.13
C GLY A 12 5.47 -1.71 -10.34
N ASN A 13 6.70 -1.19 -10.26
CA ASN A 13 6.96 0.23 -10.53
C ASN A 13 6.83 0.63 -12.00
N MET A 14 7.07 -0.29 -12.92
CA MET A 14 6.80 -0.07 -14.35
C MET A 14 5.29 0.07 -14.62
N VAL A 15 4.46 -0.63 -13.84
CA VAL A 15 2.99 -0.57 -13.95
C VAL A 15 2.41 0.59 -13.14
N ALA A 16 2.84 0.75 -11.90
CA ALA A 16 2.33 1.76 -10.99
C ALA A 16 3.40 2.24 -9.99
N ARG A 17 3.73 3.52 -10.04
CA ARG A 17 4.74 4.14 -9.12
C ARG A 17 4.35 4.02 -7.64
N THR A 18 3.07 3.85 -7.33
CA THR A 18 2.58 3.60 -5.96
C THR A 18 3.12 2.30 -5.35
N THR A 19 3.61 1.36 -6.18
CA THR A 19 4.29 0.15 -5.72
C THR A 19 5.49 0.49 -4.83
N SER A 20 6.27 1.53 -5.17
CA SER A 20 7.39 2.01 -4.33
C SER A 20 6.95 2.38 -2.93
N THR A 21 5.80 3.02 -2.79
CA THR A 21 5.25 3.42 -1.48
C THR A 21 4.88 2.21 -0.65
N GLY A 22 4.23 1.21 -1.27
CA GLY A 22 3.88 -0.06 -0.60
C GLY A 22 5.13 -0.84 -0.18
N MET A 23 6.15 -0.86 -1.02
CA MET A 23 7.42 -1.54 -0.72
C MET A 23 8.20 -0.83 0.37
N ALA A 24 8.25 0.51 0.37
CA ALA A 24 8.86 1.28 1.44
C ALA A 24 8.19 1.01 2.78
N MET A 25 6.84 0.99 2.82
CA MET A 25 6.08 0.64 4.01
C MET A 25 6.34 -0.80 4.46
N GLY A 26 6.41 -1.75 3.53
CA GLY A 26 6.77 -3.15 3.83
C GLY A 26 8.18 -3.28 4.40
N LEU A 27 9.14 -2.50 3.90
CA LEU A 27 10.51 -2.45 4.43
C LEU A 27 10.54 -1.87 5.85
N VAL A 28 9.83 -0.77 6.08
CA VAL A 28 9.69 -0.15 7.41
C VAL A 28 9.11 -1.16 8.40
N LEU A 29 8.04 -1.89 8.03
CA LEU A 29 7.47 -2.96 8.84
C LEU A 29 8.47 -4.07 9.16
N LEU A 30 9.24 -4.50 8.16
CA LEU A 30 10.27 -5.52 8.33
C LEU A 30 11.33 -5.05 9.35
N LEU A 31 11.77 -3.80 9.26
CA LEU A 31 12.74 -3.22 10.18
C LEU A 31 12.19 -3.16 11.62
N PHE A 32 10.95 -2.74 11.80
CA PHE A 32 10.31 -2.70 13.13
C PHE A 32 10.06 -4.10 13.71
N ARG A 33 9.69 -5.07 12.87
CA ARG A 33 9.38 -6.42 13.34
C ARG A 33 10.61 -7.27 13.60
N SER A 34 11.71 -7.05 12.85
CA SER A 34 12.91 -7.90 12.92
C SER A 34 13.71 -7.71 14.20
N ASN A 35 13.30 -6.79 15.10
CA ASN A 35 14.07 -6.42 16.29
C ASN A 35 15.54 -6.12 15.96
N THR A 36 15.82 -5.77 14.69
CA THR A 36 17.17 -5.57 14.12
C THR A 36 17.86 -4.33 14.74
N ILE A 37 17.14 -3.54 15.52
CA ILE A 37 17.69 -2.43 16.31
C ILE A 37 18.55 -2.97 17.47
N GLY A 38 18.45 -4.26 17.81
CA GLY A 38 19.40 -4.95 18.66
C GLY A 38 20.52 -5.60 17.83
N PHE A 39 21.63 -4.92 17.66
CA PHE A 39 22.82 -5.28 16.88
C PHE A 39 23.45 -6.66 17.23
N ARG A 40 22.72 -7.74 16.99
CA ARG A 40 23.31 -9.09 17.00
C ARG A 40 23.33 -9.61 15.56
N ILE A 41 24.45 -9.38 14.87
CA ILE A 41 24.69 -9.90 13.52
C ILE A 41 24.72 -11.42 13.59
N ARG A 42 23.64 -12.09 13.18
CA ARG A 42 23.61 -13.53 13.01
C ARG A 42 24.22 -13.92 11.67
N LYS A 43 24.90 -15.05 11.63
CA LYS A 43 25.54 -15.59 10.41
C LYS A 43 24.53 -15.71 9.24
N GLU A 44 23.30 -16.09 9.55
CA GLU A 44 22.17 -16.18 8.61
C GLU A 44 21.78 -14.81 8.00
N MET A 45 21.90 -13.73 8.77
CA MET A 45 21.65 -12.38 8.30
C MET A 45 22.72 -11.93 7.29
N VAL A 46 23.98 -12.25 7.55
CA VAL A 46 25.09 -11.94 6.61
C VAL A 46 24.92 -12.71 5.31
N GLN A 47 24.54 -13.99 5.36
CA GLN A 47 24.26 -14.79 4.16
C GLN A 47 23.08 -14.22 3.38
N THR A 48 21.99 -13.83 4.06
CA THR A 48 20.83 -13.22 3.42
C THR A 48 21.18 -11.89 2.75
N MET A 49 21.95 -11.05 3.43
CA MET A 49 22.43 -9.78 2.87
C MET A 49 23.37 -10.00 1.68
N ALA A 50 24.30 -10.96 1.76
CA ALA A 50 25.20 -11.30 0.66
C ALA A 50 24.41 -11.81 -0.57
N THR A 51 23.43 -12.69 -0.36
CA THR A 51 22.56 -13.19 -1.43
C THR A 51 21.73 -12.05 -2.04
N PHE A 52 21.20 -11.15 -1.21
CA PHE A 52 20.46 -9.98 -1.68
C PHE A 52 21.33 -9.05 -2.51
N SER A 53 22.54 -8.76 -2.04
CA SER A 53 23.52 -7.93 -2.77
C SER A 53 23.91 -8.55 -4.10
N LEU A 54 24.16 -9.88 -4.13
CA LEU A 54 24.46 -10.58 -5.37
C LEU A 54 23.31 -10.51 -6.37
N LEU A 55 22.07 -10.76 -5.91
CA LEU A 55 20.87 -10.64 -6.76
C LEU A 55 20.71 -9.21 -7.28
N LEU A 56 20.93 -8.21 -6.43
CA LEU A 56 20.84 -6.80 -6.81
C LEU A 56 21.85 -6.45 -7.92
N VAL A 57 23.08 -6.96 -7.82
CA VAL A 57 24.11 -6.80 -8.86
C VAL A 57 23.66 -7.47 -10.17
N VAL A 58 23.19 -8.71 -10.12
CA VAL A 58 22.74 -9.45 -11.31
C VAL A 58 21.58 -8.72 -12.00
N PHE A 59 20.57 -8.28 -11.23
CA PHE A 59 19.44 -7.52 -11.77
C PHE A 59 19.86 -6.14 -12.30
N SER A 60 20.84 -5.48 -11.67
CA SER A 60 21.36 -4.21 -12.15
C SER A 60 22.09 -4.38 -13.49
N VAL A 61 22.92 -5.41 -13.63
CA VAL A 61 23.62 -5.72 -14.91
C VAL A 61 22.59 -6.06 -15.99
N ALA A 62 21.60 -6.91 -15.70
CA ALA A 62 20.54 -7.22 -16.63
C ALA A 62 19.73 -5.97 -17.02
N GLY A 63 19.41 -5.13 -16.04
CA GLY A 63 18.70 -3.86 -16.25
C GLY A 63 19.46 -2.89 -17.16
N VAL A 64 20.77 -2.72 -16.92
CA VAL A 64 21.62 -1.87 -17.76
C VAL A 64 21.71 -2.43 -19.19
N THR A 65 21.82 -3.75 -19.34
CA THR A 65 21.85 -4.40 -20.66
C THR A 65 20.54 -4.16 -21.41
N LEU A 66 19.39 -4.37 -20.75
CA LEU A 66 18.08 -4.14 -21.35
C LEU A 66 17.84 -2.65 -21.65
N TYR A 67 18.29 -1.75 -20.79
CA TYR A 67 18.22 -0.31 -21.00
C TYR A 67 18.94 0.13 -22.28
N ASN A 68 20.10 -0.46 -22.56
CA ASN A 68 20.89 -0.15 -23.75
C ASN A 68 20.38 -0.85 -25.03
N THR A 69 19.67 -1.98 -24.89
CA THR A 69 19.27 -2.82 -26.03
C THR A 69 17.81 -2.59 -26.44
N SER A 70 16.93 -2.23 -25.50
CA SER A 70 15.49 -2.09 -25.73
C SER A 70 15.02 -0.67 -25.46
N GLU A 71 14.55 0.02 -26.50
CA GLU A 71 13.99 1.37 -26.37
C GLU A 71 12.74 1.38 -25.49
N TYR A 72 11.85 0.41 -25.68
CA TYR A 72 10.66 0.23 -24.86
C TYR A 72 11.00 0.07 -23.37
N PHE A 73 11.98 -0.78 -23.04
CA PHE A 73 12.41 -0.98 -21.66
C PHE A 73 13.02 0.30 -21.05
N ARG A 74 13.78 1.04 -21.85
CA ARG A 74 14.37 2.32 -21.44
C ARG A 74 13.28 3.35 -21.10
N GLU A 75 12.26 3.49 -21.93
CA GLU A 75 11.14 4.40 -21.68
C GLU A 75 10.37 4.02 -20.40
N GLN A 76 10.07 2.73 -20.22
CA GLN A 76 9.39 2.25 -19.02
C GLN A 76 10.24 2.46 -17.76
N LEU A 77 11.55 2.25 -17.83
CA LEU A 77 12.44 2.49 -16.70
C LEU A 77 12.55 3.97 -16.38
N MET A 78 12.67 4.84 -17.38
CA MET A 78 12.67 6.29 -17.20
C MET A 78 11.35 6.75 -16.59
N PHE A 79 10.22 6.22 -17.02
CA PHE A 79 8.92 6.49 -16.42
C PHE A 79 8.85 6.02 -14.95
N ALA A 80 9.27 4.78 -14.67
CA ALA A 80 9.22 4.20 -13.32
C ALA A 80 10.06 4.99 -12.31
N PHE A 81 11.22 5.47 -12.73
CA PHE A 81 12.21 6.14 -11.88
C PHE A 81 12.39 7.64 -12.21
N GLU A 82 11.39 8.25 -12.87
CA GLU A 82 11.42 9.66 -13.29
C GLU A 82 11.82 10.62 -12.18
N GLY A 83 11.30 10.45 -10.97
CA GLY A 83 11.64 11.29 -9.83
C GLY A 83 13.13 11.25 -9.45
N PHE A 84 13.75 10.07 -9.56
CA PHE A 84 15.19 9.93 -9.33
C PHE A 84 15.99 10.56 -10.45
N PHE A 85 15.62 10.37 -11.71
CA PHE A 85 16.25 11.02 -12.85
C PHE A 85 16.15 12.54 -12.77
N ASN A 86 14.99 13.07 -12.39
CA ASN A 86 14.81 14.51 -12.19
C ASN A 86 15.63 15.02 -11.02
N PHE A 87 15.72 14.28 -9.93
CA PHE A 87 16.56 14.65 -8.79
C PHE A 87 18.04 14.73 -9.17
N PHE A 88 18.58 13.76 -9.92
CA PHE A 88 19.98 13.78 -10.35
C PHE A 88 20.27 14.85 -11.42
N ASN A 89 19.31 15.12 -12.30
CA ASN A 89 19.51 16.05 -13.40
C ASN A 89 19.17 17.50 -13.07
N LYS A 90 18.13 17.72 -12.22
CA LYS A 90 17.57 19.05 -11.93
C LYS A 90 17.67 19.42 -10.44
N GLY A 91 18.05 18.50 -9.57
CA GLY A 91 18.08 18.71 -8.12
C GLY A 91 16.70 18.64 -7.44
N GLU A 92 15.63 18.33 -8.17
CA GLU A 92 14.26 18.32 -7.68
C GLU A 92 13.64 16.93 -7.86
N PHE A 93 13.04 16.42 -6.78
CA PHE A 93 12.32 15.12 -6.81
C PHE A 93 10.89 15.35 -7.30
N THR A 94 10.76 15.68 -8.59
CA THR A 94 9.47 15.92 -9.24
C THR A 94 9.18 14.85 -10.30
N THR A 95 7.90 14.60 -10.56
CA THR A 95 7.45 13.75 -11.66
C THR A 95 6.27 14.43 -12.34
N GLY A 96 6.07 14.18 -13.63
CA GLY A 96 4.93 14.75 -14.37
C GLY A 96 3.59 14.43 -13.69
N SER A 97 3.45 13.23 -13.07
CA SER A 97 2.24 12.91 -12.30
C SER A 97 2.11 13.72 -11.00
N THR A 98 3.21 14.13 -10.36
CA THR A 98 3.18 14.98 -9.16
C THR A 98 2.76 16.39 -9.50
N GLU A 99 3.24 16.93 -10.60
CA GLU A 99 2.86 18.26 -11.07
C GLU A 99 1.37 18.32 -11.43
N VAL A 100 0.88 17.34 -12.19
CA VAL A 100 -0.54 17.22 -12.50
C VAL A 100 -1.38 17.06 -11.23
N LEU A 101 -0.93 16.25 -10.26
CA LEU A 101 -1.63 16.04 -9.01
C LEU A 101 -1.78 17.33 -8.19
N GLN A 102 -0.81 18.23 -8.22
CA GLN A 102 -0.92 19.53 -7.54
C GLN A 102 -2.06 20.38 -8.08
N THR A 103 -2.39 20.26 -9.37
CA THR A 103 -3.50 21.00 -9.99
C THR A 103 -4.86 20.34 -9.73
N MET A 104 -4.87 19.12 -9.21
CA MET A 104 -6.10 18.32 -8.98
C MET A 104 -6.72 18.49 -7.59
N TRP A 105 -6.14 19.31 -6.71
CA TRP A 105 -6.76 19.61 -5.43
C TRP A 105 -8.00 20.47 -5.64
N ARG A 106 -9.17 19.85 -5.50
CA ARG A 106 -10.49 20.47 -5.69
C ARG A 106 -11.32 20.25 -4.42
N TRP A 107 -11.85 21.34 -3.90
CA TRP A 107 -12.68 21.32 -2.71
C TRP A 107 -14.09 21.77 -3.05
N PRO A 108 -15.12 21.36 -2.26
CA PRO A 108 -16.48 21.86 -2.45
C PRO A 108 -16.54 23.38 -2.35
N GLU A 109 -17.38 23.99 -3.19
CA GLU A 109 -17.58 25.46 -3.21
C GLU A 109 -18.75 25.88 -2.31
N ASP A 110 -19.68 24.95 -2.01
CA ASP A 110 -20.87 25.20 -1.20
C ASP A 110 -20.91 24.34 0.07
N ASP A 111 -21.51 24.87 1.14
CA ASP A 111 -21.61 24.22 2.44
C ASP A 111 -22.36 22.89 2.39
N LYS A 112 -23.39 22.77 1.51
CA LYS A 112 -24.15 21.54 1.35
C LYS A 112 -23.24 20.41 0.87
N THR A 113 -22.42 20.67 -0.17
CA THR A 113 -21.47 19.67 -0.69
C THR A 113 -20.38 19.36 0.30
N TRP A 114 -19.95 20.31 1.14
CA TRP A 114 -19.04 20.04 2.24
C TRP A 114 -19.62 19.05 3.25
N ILE A 115 -20.89 19.19 3.62
CA ILE A 115 -21.49 18.39 4.69
C ILE A 115 -21.92 17.01 4.19
N ILE A 116 -22.71 16.94 3.09
CA ILE A 116 -23.37 15.71 2.62
C ILE A 116 -22.91 15.26 1.23
N GLY A 117 -22.06 16.04 0.55
CA GLY A 117 -21.57 15.74 -0.78
C GLY A 117 -22.61 15.99 -1.88
N SER A 118 -22.19 15.74 -3.12
CA SER A 118 -23.04 15.87 -4.30
C SER A 118 -23.79 14.58 -4.64
N GLY A 119 -23.37 13.43 -4.09
CA GLY A 119 -23.86 12.09 -4.46
C GLY A 119 -23.36 11.58 -5.82
N TRP A 120 -22.48 12.31 -6.51
CA TRP A 120 -21.99 11.93 -7.83
C TRP A 120 -20.55 11.42 -7.78
N TYR A 121 -20.36 10.13 -7.99
CA TYR A 121 -19.02 9.50 -7.96
C TYR A 121 -18.50 9.09 -9.35
N GLY A 122 -19.38 9.02 -10.36
CA GLY A 122 -19.07 8.50 -11.69
C GLY A 122 -18.13 9.40 -12.50
N GLY A 123 -17.23 8.78 -13.26
CA GLY A 123 -16.36 9.46 -14.21
C GLY A 123 -15.34 10.42 -13.58
N PHE A 124 -14.78 11.30 -14.41
CA PHE A 124 -13.82 12.34 -14.00
C PHE A 124 -14.54 13.70 -13.83
N VAL A 125 -15.71 13.69 -13.16
CA VAL A 125 -16.63 14.84 -13.07
C VAL A 125 -15.99 16.04 -12.39
N TYR A 126 -15.18 15.81 -11.37
CA TYR A 126 -14.55 16.89 -10.59
C TYR A 126 -13.14 17.21 -11.07
N SER A 127 -12.68 16.63 -12.17
CA SER A 127 -11.29 16.78 -12.66
C SER A 127 -10.23 16.53 -11.58
N THR A 128 -10.50 15.57 -10.69
CA THR A 128 -9.60 15.19 -9.62
C THR A 128 -9.57 13.66 -9.45
N ASP A 129 -8.35 13.13 -9.29
CA ASP A 129 -8.12 11.74 -8.89
C ASP A 129 -7.80 11.63 -7.38
N ILE A 130 -7.53 12.76 -6.71
CA ILE A 130 -7.18 12.78 -5.30
C ILE A 130 -8.32 12.19 -4.48
N GLY A 131 -8.02 11.10 -3.76
CA GLY A 131 -9.00 10.35 -2.99
C GLY A 131 -9.73 11.20 -1.95
N TYR A 132 -9.02 12.02 -1.20
CA TYR A 132 -9.62 12.93 -0.22
C TYR A 132 -10.63 13.89 -0.86
N CYS A 133 -10.23 14.57 -1.94
CA CYS A 133 -11.10 15.50 -2.63
C CYS A 133 -12.33 14.79 -3.20
N ARG A 134 -12.11 13.66 -3.87
CA ARG A 134 -13.17 12.90 -4.52
C ARG A 134 -14.18 12.32 -3.55
N LEU A 135 -13.71 11.78 -2.43
CA LEU A 135 -14.57 11.23 -1.39
C LEU A 135 -15.39 12.33 -0.70
N ILE A 136 -14.78 13.49 -0.40
CA ILE A 136 -15.49 14.62 0.21
C ILE A 136 -16.48 15.23 -0.78
N LEU A 137 -16.10 15.43 -2.04
CA LEU A 137 -17.01 15.94 -3.07
C LEU A 137 -18.22 15.02 -3.29
N TYR A 138 -18.01 13.70 -3.19
CA TYR A 138 -19.08 12.71 -3.36
C TYR A 138 -20.01 12.61 -2.16
N SER A 139 -19.46 12.37 -0.97
CA SER A 139 -20.22 11.99 0.22
C SER A 139 -20.20 13.03 1.35
N GLY A 140 -19.56 14.17 1.13
CA GLY A 140 -19.32 15.18 2.14
C GLY A 140 -18.44 14.72 3.28
N LEU A 141 -18.24 15.58 4.27
CA LEU A 141 -17.47 15.25 5.47
C LEU A 141 -18.13 14.13 6.28
N ILE A 142 -19.46 14.07 6.33
CA ILE A 142 -20.17 13.02 7.07
C ILE A 142 -19.87 11.66 6.46
N GLY A 143 -20.03 11.51 5.15
CA GLY A 143 -19.75 10.25 4.46
C GLY A 143 -18.26 9.90 4.49
N PHE A 144 -17.38 10.88 4.26
CA PHE A 144 -15.92 10.68 4.32
C PHE A 144 -15.47 10.19 5.70
N VAL A 145 -15.91 10.83 6.78
CA VAL A 145 -15.55 10.43 8.15
C VAL A 145 -16.09 9.03 8.47
N THR A 146 -17.33 8.74 8.09
CA THR A 146 -17.92 7.40 8.28
C THR A 146 -17.12 6.34 7.54
N PHE A 147 -16.74 6.62 6.29
CA PHE A 147 -15.92 5.72 5.47
C PHE A 147 -14.51 5.54 6.05
N ALA A 148 -13.85 6.62 6.45
CA ALA A 148 -12.54 6.56 7.10
C ALA A 148 -12.57 5.79 8.42
N LEU A 149 -13.58 6.02 9.24
CA LEU A 149 -13.76 5.30 10.51
C LEU A 149 -14.00 3.80 10.30
N SER A 150 -14.60 3.37 9.19
CA SER A 150 -14.75 1.95 8.89
C SER A 150 -13.38 1.25 8.73
N PHE A 151 -12.41 1.89 8.07
CA PHE A 151 -11.04 1.35 7.97
C PHE A 151 -10.32 1.33 9.31
N VAL A 152 -10.48 2.38 10.13
CA VAL A 152 -9.95 2.40 11.50
C VAL A 152 -10.55 1.26 12.32
N TYR A 153 -11.87 1.04 12.20
CA TYR A 153 -12.55 -0.05 12.88
C TYR A 153 -12.04 -1.42 12.44
N TYR A 154 -11.90 -1.68 11.14
CA TYR A 154 -11.38 -2.97 10.64
C TYR A 154 -9.94 -3.19 11.11
N ALA A 155 -9.07 -2.19 10.99
CA ALA A 155 -7.71 -2.29 11.48
C ALA A 155 -7.65 -2.60 12.98
N TYR A 156 -8.46 -1.92 13.78
CA TYR A 156 -8.59 -2.16 15.22
C TYR A 156 -9.12 -3.56 15.53
N TYR A 157 -10.20 -3.99 14.86
CA TYR A 157 -10.79 -5.31 15.03
C TYR A 157 -9.78 -6.42 14.78
N PHE A 158 -9.09 -6.38 13.65
CA PHE A 158 -8.09 -7.39 13.31
C PHE A 158 -6.84 -7.31 14.20
N ALA A 159 -6.40 -6.10 14.59
CA ALA A 159 -5.30 -5.94 15.53
C ALA A 159 -5.61 -6.55 16.90
N ARG A 160 -6.88 -6.46 17.34
CA ARG A 160 -7.35 -7.11 18.57
C ARG A 160 -7.46 -8.62 18.43
N LYS A 161 -7.99 -9.10 17.30
CA LYS A 161 -8.14 -10.54 17.03
C LYS A 161 -6.79 -11.23 16.83
N TYR A 162 -5.83 -10.55 16.22
CA TYR A 162 -4.49 -11.05 15.93
C TYR A 162 -3.39 -10.15 16.51
N PRO A 163 -3.15 -10.16 17.82
CA PRO A 163 -2.19 -9.23 18.47
C PRO A 163 -0.78 -9.33 17.93
N ARG A 164 -0.38 -10.50 17.43
CA ARG A 164 0.93 -10.74 16.81
C ARG A 164 1.16 -9.90 15.53
N TYR A 165 0.07 -9.46 14.89
CA TYR A 165 0.08 -8.77 13.59
C TYR A 165 -0.40 -7.31 13.66
N VAL A 166 -0.41 -6.71 14.85
CA VAL A 166 -0.85 -5.31 15.06
C VAL A 166 -0.18 -4.35 14.09
N TRP A 167 1.15 -4.45 13.94
CA TRP A 167 1.90 -3.59 13.03
C TRP A 167 1.52 -3.75 11.55
N LEU A 168 1.13 -4.96 11.15
CA LEU A 168 0.64 -5.21 9.79
C LEU A 168 -0.67 -4.46 9.53
N PHE A 169 -1.64 -4.53 10.46
CA PHE A 169 -2.92 -3.83 10.31
C PHE A 169 -2.76 -2.32 10.43
N ALA A 170 -1.88 -1.84 11.30
CA ALA A 170 -1.52 -0.42 11.37
C ALA A 170 -0.92 0.08 10.05
N SER A 171 -0.10 -0.74 9.38
CA SER A 171 0.48 -0.39 8.09
C SER A 171 -0.54 -0.40 6.96
N PHE A 172 -1.48 -1.32 6.95
CA PHE A 172 -2.58 -1.30 5.97
C PHE A 172 -3.44 -0.05 6.15
N LEU A 173 -3.72 0.35 7.39
CA LEU A 173 -4.43 1.58 7.68
C LEU A 173 -3.65 2.81 7.19
N ALA A 174 -2.36 2.89 7.50
CA ALA A 174 -1.50 3.97 7.03
C ALA A 174 -1.43 4.01 5.50
N MET A 175 -1.30 2.85 4.83
CA MET A 175 -1.30 2.75 3.37
C MET A 175 -2.62 3.24 2.76
N THR A 176 -3.76 2.92 3.36
CA THR A 176 -5.07 3.39 2.90
C THR A 176 -5.09 4.92 2.83
N PHE A 177 -4.72 5.59 3.91
CA PHE A 177 -4.69 7.05 3.96
C PHE A 177 -3.63 7.67 3.06
N LEU A 178 -2.46 7.04 2.91
CA LEU A 178 -1.42 7.50 1.98
C LEU A 178 -1.85 7.37 0.51
N VAL A 179 -2.52 6.28 0.15
CA VAL A 179 -3.02 6.07 -1.22
C VAL A 179 -4.08 7.11 -1.58
N TRP A 180 -4.92 7.54 -0.63
CA TRP A 180 -5.93 8.57 -0.87
C TRP A 180 -5.35 9.97 -1.16
N ILE A 181 -4.08 10.22 -0.87
CA ILE A 181 -3.42 11.44 -1.35
C ILE A 181 -3.37 11.49 -2.89
N LYS A 182 -3.33 10.32 -3.53
CA LYS A 182 -3.14 10.20 -4.98
C LYS A 182 -4.37 9.69 -5.72
N VAL A 183 -5.10 8.74 -5.15
CA VAL A 183 -6.21 8.08 -5.84
C VAL A 183 -7.30 7.67 -4.86
N SER A 184 -8.56 7.74 -5.31
CA SER A 184 -9.74 7.31 -4.54
C SER A 184 -9.97 5.80 -4.60
N THR A 185 -8.93 5.01 -4.35
CA THR A 185 -9.03 3.55 -4.35
C THR A 185 -9.42 3.06 -2.96
N ASP A 186 -10.35 2.13 -2.89
CA ASP A 186 -10.62 1.41 -1.66
C ASP A 186 -9.62 0.25 -1.47
N THR A 187 -9.27 0.00 -0.23
CA THR A 187 -8.41 -1.13 0.17
C THR A 187 -9.22 -2.19 0.93
N LEU A 188 -10.55 -2.16 0.82
CA LEU A 188 -11.46 -3.09 1.50
C LEU A 188 -11.16 -4.54 1.17
N MET A 189 -10.71 -4.82 -0.06
CA MET A 189 -10.30 -6.17 -0.48
C MET A 189 -9.22 -6.77 0.41
N ILE A 190 -8.30 -5.95 0.95
CA ILE A 190 -7.27 -6.43 1.87
C ILE A 190 -7.91 -6.97 3.16
N TYR A 191 -8.87 -6.24 3.72
CA TYR A 191 -9.60 -6.67 4.92
C TYR A 191 -10.54 -7.83 4.62
N ALA A 192 -11.13 -7.90 3.42
CA ALA A 192 -11.95 -9.03 2.99
C ALA A 192 -11.19 -10.37 3.03
N PHE A 193 -9.91 -10.39 2.63
CA PHE A 193 -9.07 -11.57 2.77
C PHE A 193 -8.93 -12.03 4.23
N PHE A 194 -8.78 -11.09 5.17
CA PHE A 194 -8.67 -11.46 6.59
C PHE A 194 -9.99 -11.98 7.16
N PHE A 195 -11.14 -11.49 6.68
CA PHE A 195 -12.43 -12.07 7.04
C PHE A 195 -12.59 -13.49 6.53
N TRP A 196 -12.10 -13.79 5.31
CA TRP A 196 -12.10 -15.14 4.76
C TRP A 196 -11.30 -16.11 5.62
N PHE A 197 -10.06 -15.77 5.94
CA PHE A 197 -9.21 -16.61 6.81
C PHE A 197 -9.82 -16.86 8.18
N THR A 198 -10.51 -15.86 8.74
CA THR A 198 -11.16 -16.03 10.05
C THR A 198 -12.35 -16.98 10.02
N ALA A 199 -13.08 -17.03 8.92
CA ALA A 199 -14.19 -17.97 8.75
C ALA A 199 -13.66 -19.39 8.66
N GLU A 200 -12.63 -19.62 7.85
CA GLU A 200 -12.02 -20.96 7.65
C GLU A 200 -11.37 -21.49 8.93
N GLU A 201 -10.70 -20.63 9.71
CA GLU A 201 -10.12 -20.98 11.01
C GLU A 201 -11.21 -21.36 12.03
N SER A 202 -12.34 -20.66 12.02
CA SER A 202 -13.49 -20.98 12.88
C SER A 202 -14.09 -22.34 12.54
N ASP A 203 -14.25 -22.63 11.24
CA ASP A 203 -14.80 -23.91 10.79
C ASP A 203 -13.84 -25.09 11.11
N HIS A 204 -12.54 -24.83 11.03
CA HIS A 204 -11.53 -25.84 11.36
C HIS A 204 -11.50 -26.12 12.87
N ILE A 205 -11.60 -25.08 13.71
CA ILE A 205 -11.65 -25.23 15.16
C ILE A 205 -12.94 -25.96 15.58
N ASN A 206 -14.08 -25.57 15.02
CA ASN A 206 -15.37 -26.24 15.28
C ASN A 206 -15.39 -27.68 14.76
N GLY A 207 -14.66 -28.01 13.69
CA GLY A 207 -14.51 -29.35 13.16
C GLY A 207 -13.57 -30.24 14.00
N ILE A 208 -12.60 -29.65 14.70
CA ILE A 208 -11.66 -30.38 15.58
C ILE A 208 -12.25 -30.60 16.99
N PHE A 209 -13.08 -29.65 17.47
CA PHE A 209 -13.68 -29.67 18.81
C PHE A 209 -15.21 -29.55 18.77
N PRO A 210 -15.96 -30.49 18.15
CA PRO A 210 -17.41 -30.36 18.02
C PRO A 210 -18.19 -30.41 19.35
N GLU A 211 -17.58 -30.90 20.43
CA GLU A 211 -18.26 -31.09 21.72
C GLU A 211 -17.93 -30.03 22.79
N ALA A 212 -16.88 -29.24 22.63
CA ALA A 212 -16.44 -28.30 23.68
C ALA A 212 -17.34 -27.06 23.82
N THR A 213 -18.21 -26.79 22.85
CA THR A 213 -19.12 -25.64 22.88
C THR A 213 -20.48 -25.92 23.49
N ALA A 214 -20.84 -27.17 23.67
CA ALA A 214 -22.13 -27.57 24.26
C ALA A 214 -22.14 -27.57 25.81
N GLU A 215 -20.99 -27.78 26.46
CA GLU A 215 -20.88 -27.84 27.93
C GLU A 215 -20.68 -26.47 28.60
N LEU A 216 -20.48 -25.41 27.88
CA LEU A 216 -20.29 -24.05 28.46
C LEU A 216 -21.60 -23.22 28.49
N CYS A 217 -22.71 -23.77 28.05
CA CYS A 217 -24.02 -23.12 28.03
C CYS A 217 -25.06 -23.76 29.00
N GLU A 218 -24.67 -24.73 29.84
CA GLU A 218 -25.46 -25.20 30.98
C GLU A 218 -24.85 -24.66 32.31
#